data_9663115c4ab8898bacf2787b8f550eef
#
_entry.id   9663115c4ab8898bacf2787b8f550eef
#
_cell.length_a   1.000
_cell.length_b   1.000
_cell.length_c   1.000
_cell.angle_alpha   90.00
_cell.angle_beta   90.00
_cell.angle_gamma   90.00
#
_symmetry.space_group_name_H-M   'P 1'
#
loop_
_entity.id
_entity.type
_entity.pdbx_description
1 polymer ?
#
loop_
_entity_poly.entity_id
_entity_poly.type
_entity_poly.pdbx_seq_one_letter_code
_entity_poly.pdbx_strand_id
1 'polypeptide(L)'
;MDLSFGPEYDDFRSDVVNFLNNNSDKAPKGGDLRGEQAKDWQKLLIENGYTCRTIPKEYGGFGAEPDIIKSRIIGEEFSKSRVNPGLGGQGISMLVPTLLEMGTEEQKQKFIRPTIHGDMIWCQGYSEPGAGSDLA
;
A
#
# COMPACT_ATOMS: atom_id res chain seq x y z
N MET A 1 19.31 -27.78 -1.06
CA MET A 1 17.91 -27.40 -0.89
C MET A 1 17.69 -26.20 -1.83
N ASP A 2 16.91 -26.39 -2.86
CA ASP A 2 16.54 -25.28 -3.75
C ASP A 2 15.48 -24.43 -3.05
N LEU A 3 15.77 -23.15 -2.83
CA LEU A 3 14.87 -22.18 -2.20
C LEU A 3 14.21 -21.26 -3.24
N SER A 4 14.26 -21.61 -4.52
CA SER A 4 13.57 -20.86 -5.57
C SER A 4 12.05 -21.06 -5.45
N PHE A 5 11.31 -19.98 -5.63
CA PHE A 5 9.85 -20.02 -5.58
C PHE A 5 9.20 -20.51 -6.89
N GLY A 6 10.01 -20.73 -7.95
CA GLY A 6 9.55 -21.13 -9.26
C GLY A 6 9.57 -20.00 -10.32
N PRO A 7 9.50 -20.38 -11.61
CA PRO A 7 9.69 -19.45 -12.73
C PRO A 7 8.72 -18.26 -12.74
N GLU A 8 7.47 -18.48 -12.34
CA GLU A 8 6.43 -17.43 -12.28
C GLU A 8 6.81 -16.29 -11.34
N TYR A 9 7.50 -16.59 -10.24
CA TYR A 9 7.94 -15.58 -9.27
C TYR A 9 9.23 -14.90 -9.71
N ASP A 10 10.07 -15.57 -10.49
CA ASP A 10 11.25 -14.98 -11.11
C ASP A 10 10.85 -13.98 -12.20
N ASP A 11 9.85 -14.32 -13.00
CA ASP A 11 9.25 -13.41 -13.99
C ASP A 11 8.62 -12.20 -13.29
N PHE A 12 7.83 -12.43 -12.24
CA PHE A 12 7.24 -11.34 -11.47
C PHE A 12 8.31 -10.44 -10.85
N ARG A 13 9.39 -10.99 -10.30
CA ARG A 13 10.53 -10.20 -9.78
C ARG A 13 11.14 -9.33 -10.87
N SER A 14 11.31 -9.89 -12.06
CA SER A 14 11.83 -9.16 -13.22
C SER A 14 10.92 -8.00 -13.61
N ASP A 15 9.61 -8.19 -13.56
CA ASP A 15 8.63 -7.13 -13.81
C ASP A 15 8.74 -6.00 -12.78
N VAL A 16 8.87 -6.33 -11.48
CA VAL A 16 9.08 -5.33 -10.42
C VAL A 16 10.35 -4.53 -10.65
N VAL A 17 11.47 -5.20 -10.96
CA VAL A 17 12.75 -4.55 -11.23
C VAL A 17 12.66 -3.63 -12.46
N ASN A 18 12.05 -4.10 -13.54
CA ASN A 18 11.84 -3.31 -14.76
C ASN A 18 10.98 -2.07 -14.48
N PHE A 19 9.90 -2.24 -13.70
CA PHE A 19 9.06 -1.11 -13.29
C PHE A 19 9.86 -0.07 -12.52
N LEU A 20 10.66 -0.50 -11.53
CA LEU A 20 11.49 0.40 -10.71
C LEU A 20 12.54 1.12 -11.56
N ASN A 21 13.21 0.42 -12.47
CA ASN A 21 14.20 1.03 -13.36
C ASN A 21 13.60 2.13 -14.25
N ASN A 22 12.34 1.94 -14.69
CA ASN A 22 11.68 2.84 -15.61
C ASN A 22 10.90 3.98 -14.91
N ASN A 23 10.63 3.89 -13.61
CA ASN A 23 9.72 4.82 -12.94
C ASN A 23 10.24 5.39 -11.61
N SER A 24 11.40 4.97 -11.11
CA SER A 24 11.91 5.43 -9.80
C SER A 24 12.13 6.94 -9.70
N ASP A 25 12.31 7.61 -10.82
CA ASP A 25 12.41 9.08 -10.91
C ASP A 25 11.12 9.82 -10.54
N LYS A 26 9.97 9.15 -10.70
CA LYS A 26 8.63 9.65 -10.35
C LYS A 26 8.32 9.53 -8.85
N ALA A 27 9.07 8.69 -8.13
CA ALA A 27 8.87 8.49 -6.70
C ALA A 27 9.18 9.76 -5.91
N PRO A 28 8.41 10.07 -4.84
CA PRO A 28 8.66 11.25 -4.03
C PRO A 28 10.04 11.17 -3.36
N LYS A 29 10.80 12.27 -3.44
CA LYS A 29 12.12 12.43 -2.84
C LYS A 29 12.06 13.53 -1.79
N GLY A 30 12.49 13.25 -0.57
CA GLY A 30 12.55 14.24 0.49
C GLY A 30 11.30 14.40 1.33
N GLY A 31 11.05 15.57 1.92
CA GLY A 31 10.13 15.75 3.03
C GLY A 31 8.64 15.74 2.75
N ASP A 32 8.20 15.97 1.50
CA ASP A 32 6.77 15.94 1.19
C ASP A 32 6.30 14.55 0.71
N LEU A 33 6.14 13.66 1.69
CA LEU A 33 5.68 12.29 1.45
C LEU A 33 4.14 12.20 1.28
N ARG A 34 3.42 13.32 1.23
CA ARG A 34 1.95 13.39 1.14
C ARG A 34 1.43 14.40 0.12
N GLY A 35 2.32 15.10 -0.59
CA GLY A 35 1.96 16.02 -1.66
C GLY A 35 1.50 15.33 -2.94
N GLU A 36 1.23 16.11 -3.96
CA GLU A 36 0.70 15.62 -5.24
C GLU A 36 1.61 14.55 -5.88
N GLN A 37 2.94 14.74 -5.80
CA GLN A 37 3.88 13.74 -6.32
C GLN A 37 3.72 12.38 -5.61
N ALA A 38 3.51 12.39 -4.28
CA ALA A 38 3.30 11.16 -3.52
C ALA A 38 1.97 10.49 -3.87
N LYS A 39 0.92 11.26 -4.13
CA LYS A 39 -0.38 10.75 -4.58
C LYS A 39 -0.31 10.17 -6.00
N ASP A 40 0.37 10.85 -6.92
CA ASP A 40 0.55 10.36 -8.29
C ASP A 40 1.38 9.08 -8.31
N TRP A 41 2.44 9.03 -7.49
CA TRP A 41 3.22 7.81 -7.29
C TRP A 41 2.37 6.68 -6.73
N GLN A 42 1.56 6.94 -5.71
CA GLN A 42 0.64 5.97 -5.12
C GLN A 42 -0.33 5.40 -6.15
N LYS A 43 -0.93 6.25 -6.98
CA LYS A 43 -1.82 5.81 -8.07
C LYS A 43 -1.10 4.90 -9.05
N LEU A 44 0.10 5.30 -9.48
CA LEU A 44 0.93 4.49 -10.39
C LEU A 44 1.26 3.12 -9.78
N LEU A 45 1.58 3.06 -8.48
CA LEU A 45 1.83 1.81 -7.78
C LEU A 45 0.59 0.92 -7.71
N ILE A 46 -0.59 1.50 -7.44
CA ILE A 46 -1.87 0.76 -7.41
C ILE A 46 -2.18 0.19 -8.79
N GLU A 47 -2.07 0.99 -9.85
CA GLU A 47 -2.34 0.57 -11.24
C GLU A 47 -1.47 -0.59 -11.69
N ASN A 48 -0.24 -0.67 -11.19
CA ASN A 48 0.69 -1.75 -11.50
C ASN A 48 0.67 -2.90 -10.47
N GLY A 49 -0.14 -2.80 -9.44
CA GLY A 49 -0.32 -3.84 -8.43
C GLY A 49 0.86 -3.97 -7.46
N TYR A 50 1.58 -2.91 -7.19
CA TYR A 50 2.70 -2.91 -6.24
C TYR A 50 2.33 -2.39 -4.85
N THR A 51 1.16 -1.80 -4.70
CA THR A 51 0.54 -1.48 -3.40
C THR A 51 -0.97 -1.71 -3.44
N CYS A 52 -1.66 -1.79 -2.31
CA CYS A 52 -3.10 -2.01 -2.21
C CYS A 52 -3.60 -3.17 -3.09
N ARG A 53 -2.79 -4.22 -3.20
CA ARG A 53 -2.99 -5.33 -4.15
C ARG A 53 -4.30 -6.05 -3.98
N THR A 54 -4.67 -6.37 -2.74
CA THR A 54 -5.84 -7.19 -2.40
C THR A 54 -7.12 -6.37 -2.21
N ILE A 55 -7.01 -5.04 -2.26
CA ILE A 55 -8.17 -4.17 -2.17
C ILE A 55 -8.94 -4.25 -3.50
N PRO A 56 -10.26 -4.51 -3.47
CA PRO A 56 -11.07 -4.62 -4.68
C PRO A 56 -11.01 -3.37 -5.57
N LYS A 57 -11.09 -3.59 -6.89
CA LYS A 57 -11.07 -2.50 -7.88
C LYS A 57 -12.22 -1.50 -7.70
N GLU A 58 -13.38 -1.98 -7.28
CA GLU A 58 -14.55 -1.14 -6.99
C GLU A 58 -14.28 -0.09 -5.90
N TYR A 59 -13.37 -0.38 -4.97
CA TYR A 59 -12.92 0.56 -3.95
C TYR A 59 -11.58 1.25 -4.28
N GLY A 60 -11.08 1.08 -5.51
CA GLY A 60 -9.90 1.78 -6.01
C GLY A 60 -8.58 1.05 -5.84
N GLY A 61 -8.58 -0.19 -5.38
CA GLY A 61 -7.39 -1.04 -5.29
C GLY A 61 -7.07 -1.77 -6.60
N PHE A 62 -6.06 -2.63 -6.57
CA PHE A 62 -5.64 -3.42 -7.73
C PHE A 62 -6.53 -4.66 -7.95
N GLY A 63 -7.10 -5.24 -6.89
CA GLY A 63 -8.04 -6.35 -6.96
C GLY A 63 -7.41 -7.70 -7.30
N ALA A 64 -6.18 -7.95 -6.85
CA ALA A 64 -5.54 -9.26 -6.97
C ALA A 64 -5.86 -10.16 -5.78
N GLU A 65 -5.79 -11.47 -6.01
CA GLU A 65 -5.81 -12.44 -4.93
C GLU A 65 -4.59 -12.29 -4.01
N PRO A 66 -4.75 -12.61 -2.71
CA PRO A 66 -3.64 -12.62 -1.76
C PRO A 66 -2.50 -13.55 -2.22
N ASP A 67 -1.28 -13.01 -2.26
CA ASP A 67 -0.06 -13.75 -2.58
C ASP A 67 1.09 -13.22 -1.74
N ILE A 68 1.48 -13.99 -0.75
CA ILE A 68 2.52 -13.61 0.21
C ILE A 68 3.90 -13.54 -0.44
N ILE A 69 4.17 -14.39 -1.45
CA ILE A 69 5.47 -14.43 -2.14
C ILE A 69 5.62 -13.18 -3.02
N LYS A 70 4.59 -12.82 -3.79
CA LYS A 70 4.59 -11.57 -4.58
C LYS A 70 4.72 -10.35 -3.69
N SER A 71 4.03 -10.32 -2.55
CA SER A 71 4.14 -9.22 -1.59
C SER A 71 5.56 -9.08 -1.03
N ARG A 72 6.22 -10.20 -0.75
CA ARG A 72 7.61 -10.25 -0.30
C ARG A 72 8.57 -9.75 -1.38
N ILE A 73 8.41 -10.21 -2.62
CA ILE A 73 9.24 -9.78 -3.77
C ILE A 73 9.16 -8.26 -3.94
N ILE A 74 7.95 -7.69 -3.91
CA ILE A 74 7.76 -6.24 -3.98
C ILE A 74 8.55 -5.54 -2.87
N GLY A 75 8.37 -5.96 -1.62
CA GLY A 75 9.08 -5.37 -0.47
C GLY A 75 10.60 -5.45 -0.59
N GLU A 76 11.14 -6.59 -1.03
CA GLU A 76 12.57 -6.80 -1.25
C GLU A 76 13.14 -5.86 -2.34
N GLU A 77 12.49 -5.79 -3.51
CA GLU A 77 13.01 -5.01 -4.62
C GLU A 77 12.89 -3.50 -4.39
N PHE A 78 11.79 -3.03 -3.79
CA PHE A 78 11.65 -1.62 -3.38
C PHE A 78 12.70 -1.23 -2.33
N SER A 79 12.96 -2.09 -1.36
CA SER A 79 13.98 -1.88 -0.34
C SER A 79 15.40 -1.82 -0.92
N LYS A 80 15.76 -2.78 -1.80
CA LYS A 80 17.07 -2.80 -2.50
C LYS A 80 17.29 -1.53 -3.31
N SER A 81 16.26 -1.09 -4.03
CA SER A 81 16.32 0.08 -4.89
C SER A 81 16.23 1.40 -4.11
N ARG A 82 15.91 1.35 -2.82
CA ARG A 82 15.65 2.53 -1.96
C ARG A 82 14.58 3.46 -2.53
N VAL A 83 13.60 2.90 -3.19
CA VAL A 83 12.47 3.63 -3.77
C VAL A 83 11.32 3.65 -2.78
N ASN A 84 10.60 4.77 -2.70
CA ASN A 84 9.44 4.91 -1.82
C ASN A 84 8.37 3.85 -2.16
N PRO A 85 7.93 3.03 -1.19
CA PRO A 85 6.96 1.95 -1.43
C PRO A 85 5.50 2.42 -1.55
N GLY A 86 5.27 3.72 -1.57
CA GLY A 86 3.94 4.32 -1.60
C GLY A 86 3.48 4.85 -0.23
N LEU A 87 2.22 5.24 -0.18
CA LEU A 87 1.59 5.74 1.04
C LEU A 87 1.33 4.61 2.04
N GLY A 88 1.46 4.93 3.31
CA GLY A 88 1.20 4.05 4.42
C GLY A 88 0.45 4.77 5.55
N GLY A 89 0.43 4.14 6.72
CA GLY A 89 -0.17 4.67 7.94
C GLY A 89 -1.47 3.96 8.33
N GLN A 90 -2.04 4.40 9.42
CA GLN A 90 -3.15 3.71 10.10
C GLN A 90 -4.41 3.58 9.24
N GLY A 91 -4.68 4.55 8.36
CA GLY A 91 -5.80 4.45 7.42
C GLY A 91 -5.68 3.23 6.51
N ILE A 92 -4.53 3.05 5.86
CA ILE A 92 -4.30 1.94 4.92
C ILE A 92 -4.12 0.61 5.64
N SER A 93 -3.36 0.59 6.76
CA SER A 93 -2.98 -0.65 7.43
C SER A 93 -4.02 -1.19 8.41
N MET A 94 -4.91 -0.34 8.93
CA MET A 94 -5.89 -0.71 9.96
C MET A 94 -7.32 -0.43 9.53
N LEU A 95 -7.65 0.82 9.15
CA LEU A 95 -9.03 1.19 8.82
C LEU A 95 -9.55 0.46 7.57
N VAL A 96 -8.77 0.46 6.50
CA VAL A 96 -9.22 -0.15 5.23
C VAL A 96 -9.49 -1.65 5.38
N PRO A 97 -8.62 -2.47 5.98
CA PRO A 97 -8.94 -3.87 6.25
C PRO A 97 -10.21 -4.04 7.12
N THR A 98 -10.36 -3.23 8.16
CA THR A 98 -11.55 -3.27 9.03
C THR A 98 -12.83 -2.93 8.25
N LEU A 99 -12.78 -1.91 7.39
CA LEU A 99 -13.94 -1.56 6.56
C LEU A 99 -14.26 -2.66 5.54
N LEU A 100 -13.25 -3.28 4.93
CA LEU A 100 -13.49 -4.38 3.98
C LEU A 100 -14.18 -5.55 4.64
N GLU A 101 -13.84 -5.86 5.88
CA GLU A 101 -14.41 -6.98 6.64
C GLU A 101 -15.76 -6.63 7.28
N MET A 102 -15.86 -5.50 7.95
CA MET A 102 -16.97 -5.17 8.86
C MET A 102 -17.80 -3.93 8.44
N GLY A 103 -17.30 -3.15 7.48
CA GLY A 103 -17.97 -1.91 7.08
C GLY A 103 -19.22 -2.15 6.24
N THR A 104 -20.15 -1.20 6.31
CA THR A 104 -21.28 -1.14 5.37
C THR A 104 -20.80 -0.77 3.97
N GLU A 105 -21.57 -1.08 2.93
CA GLU A 105 -21.21 -0.71 1.56
C GLU A 105 -21.02 0.80 1.41
N GLU A 106 -21.88 1.59 2.04
CA GLU A 106 -21.75 3.05 2.06
C GLU A 106 -20.41 3.51 2.66
N GLN A 107 -19.99 2.91 3.78
CA GLN A 107 -18.70 3.22 4.42
C GLN A 107 -17.52 2.82 3.52
N LYS A 108 -17.57 1.65 2.88
CA LYS A 108 -16.54 1.19 1.96
C LYS A 108 -16.37 2.15 0.79
N GLN A 109 -17.47 2.49 0.13
CA GLN A 109 -17.47 3.42 -1.00
C GLN A 109 -16.97 4.82 -0.62
N LYS A 110 -17.37 5.30 0.56
CA LYS A 110 -17.02 6.65 1.02
C LYS A 110 -15.56 6.78 1.44
N PHE A 111 -14.99 5.78 2.10
CA PHE A 111 -13.73 5.95 2.83
C PHE A 111 -12.53 5.22 2.21
N ILE A 112 -12.72 4.07 1.53
CA ILE A 112 -11.57 3.26 1.11
C ILE A 112 -10.76 3.97 0.03
N ARG A 113 -11.39 4.36 -1.09
CA ARG A 113 -10.69 5.01 -2.20
C ARG A 113 -9.93 6.28 -1.77
N PRO A 114 -10.54 7.27 -1.10
CA PRO A 114 -9.80 8.47 -0.72
C PRO A 114 -8.69 8.19 0.29
N THR A 115 -8.82 7.14 1.12
CA THR A 115 -7.76 6.73 2.04
C THR A 115 -6.55 6.16 1.29
N ILE A 116 -6.74 5.21 0.39
CA ILE A 116 -5.63 4.56 -0.31
C ILE A 116 -4.99 5.45 -1.39
N HIS A 117 -5.69 6.47 -1.87
CA HIS A 117 -5.17 7.47 -2.81
C HIS A 117 -4.53 8.69 -2.11
N GLY A 118 -4.57 8.75 -0.77
CA GLY A 118 -3.92 9.81 0.01
C GLY A 118 -4.71 11.11 0.13
N ASP A 119 -5.98 11.11 -0.24
CA ASP A 119 -6.87 12.27 -0.10
C ASP A 119 -7.44 12.40 1.32
N MET A 120 -7.39 11.31 2.09
CA MET A 120 -7.86 11.25 3.47
C MET A 120 -6.80 10.63 4.37
N ILE A 121 -6.50 11.30 5.49
CA ILE A 121 -5.51 10.89 6.48
C ILE A 121 -6.24 10.56 7.78
N TRP A 122 -5.79 9.49 8.44
CA TRP A 122 -6.39 8.97 9.64
C TRP A 122 -5.40 8.95 10.81
N CYS A 123 -5.91 9.18 12.01
CA CYS A 123 -5.17 9.02 13.25
C CYS A 123 -5.97 8.17 14.25
N GLN A 124 -5.27 7.60 15.22
CA GLN A 124 -5.89 6.95 16.38
C GLN A 124 -6.06 7.96 17.52
N GLY A 125 -7.20 7.88 18.19
CA GLY A 125 -7.50 8.70 19.35
C GLY A 125 -7.67 7.85 20.62
N TYR A 126 -6.70 6.97 20.94
CA TYR A 126 -6.78 6.11 22.13
C TYR A 126 -6.20 6.77 23.37
N SER A 127 -4.98 7.27 23.27
CA SER A 127 -4.29 7.84 24.43
C SER A 127 -4.64 9.32 24.60
N GLU A 128 -4.91 9.72 25.85
CA GLU A 128 -5.13 11.09 26.27
C GLU A 128 -3.99 11.55 27.18
N PRO A 129 -3.82 12.87 27.46
CA PRO A 129 -2.74 13.34 28.34
C PRO A 129 -2.70 12.71 29.73
N GLY A 130 -3.84 12.26 30.24
CA GLY A 130 -3.97 11.61 31.56
C GLY A 130 -4.28 10.11 31.52
N ALA A 131 -4.39 9.48 30.34
CA ALA A 131 -4.75 8.07 30.20
C ALA A 131 -4.07 7.45 28.97
N GLY A 132 -3.35 6.36 29.18
CA GLY A 132 -2.64 5.63 28.11
C GLY A 132 -2.81 4.13 28.28
N SER A 133 -1.80 3.45 28.82
CA SER A 133 -1.79 1.99 29.02
C SER A 133 -2.84 1.49 30.02
N ASP A 134 -3.48 2.35 30.75
CA ASP A 134 -4.52 2.13 31.73
C ASP A 134 -5.94 2.40 31.19
N LEU A 135 -6.12 2.28 29.89
CA LEU A 135 -7.43 2.27 29.25
C LEU A 135 -8.26 1.08 29.80
N ALA A 136 -9.09 1.35 30.78
CA ALA A 136 -10.04 0.40 31.36
C ALA A 136 -11.47 0.76 30.95
#